data_bfd249d0577338dad01c2959291e1395
#
_entry.id   bfd249d0577338dad01c2959291e1395
#
_cell.length_a   1.000
_cell.length_b   1.000
_cell.length_c   1.000
_cell.angle_alpha   90.00
_cell.angle_beta   90.00
_cell.angle_gamma   90.00
#
_symmetry.space_group_name_H-M   'P 1'
#
loop_
_entity.id
_entity.type
_entity.pdbx_description
1 polymer ?
#
loop_
_entity_poly.entity_id
_entity_poly.type
_entity_poly.pdbx_seq_one_letter_code
_entity_poly.pdbx_strand_id
1 'polypeptide(L)'
;MSSTDVKQKKDSPTAVQLFHRSLDKFLAKDMKGWTDLCDQDVVAEFPFAPEGSPSRLEGRDALYEYLKNYPSFIDIQKIPTVETYATDDKNVVIAEWSVTGKVISNGNPYNMKYATFVTYRDGLVIYYREYWNPQAFLAAMKGTRFDVSERAK
;
A
#
# COMPACT_ATOMS: atom_id res chain seq x y z
N MET A 1 18.09 15.44 34.02
CA MET A 1 17.36 14.98 32.83
C MET A 1 16.02 15.70 32.79
N SER A 2 15.77 16.44 31.72
CA SER A 2 14.51 17.15 31.67
C SER A 2 13.38 16.19 31.24
N SER A 3 12.22 16.29 31.88
CA SER A 3 11.04 15.52 31.54
C SER A 3 10.56 15.79 30.10
N THR A 4 11.00 16.91 29.51
CA THR A 4 10.68 17.32 28.14
C THR A 4 11.35 16.40 27.12
N ASP A 5 12.60 16.01 27.32
CA ASP A 5 13.32 15.13 26.39
C ASP A 5 12.71 13.72 26.35
N VAL A 6 12.31 13.20 27.50
CA VAL A 6 11.64 11.90 27.60
C VAL A 6 10.28 11.96 26.90
N LYS A 7 9.54 13.05 27.05
CA LYS A 7 8.24 13.25 26.45
C LYS A 7 8.33 13.36 24.91
N GLN A 8 9.34 14.07 24.39
CA GLN A 8 9.57 14.17 22.95
C GLN A 8 9.89 12.82 22.33
N LYS A 9 10.69 11.98 22.98
CA LYS A 9 10.99 10.63 22.51
C LYS A 9 9.77 9.73 22.47
N LYS A 10 8.82 9.92 23.42
CA LYS A 10 7.55 9.17 23.45
C LYS A 10 6.56 9.64 22.39
N ASP A 11 6.68 10.90 21.92
CA ASP A 11 5.77 11.47 20.95
C ASP A 11 6.15 11.14 19.50
N SER A 12 7.36 10.55 19.26
CA SER A 12 7.75 10.10 17.94
C SER A 12 6.91 8.90 17.52
N PRO A 13 6.29 8.92 16.33
CA PRO A 13 5.45 7.80 15.89
C PRO A 13 6.28 6.54 15.66
N THR A 14 5.71 5.40 16.03
CA THR A 14 6.28 4.08 15.74
C THR A 14 6.03 3.70 14.28
N ALA A 15 6.76 2.70 13.78
CA ALA A 15 6.53 2.15 12.44
C ALA A 15 5.08 1.67 12.29
N VAL A 16 4.51 1.04 13.33
CA VAL A 16 3.11 0.59 13.32
C VAL A 16 2.16 1.78 13.18
N GLN A 17 2.38 2.86 13.92
CA GLN A 17 1.55 4.07 13.83
C GLN A 17 1.65 4.72 12.45
N LEU A 18 2.85 4.78 11.89
CA LEU A 18 3.07 5.31 10.55
C LEU A 18 2.35 4.47 9.49
N PHE A 19 2.37 3.14 9.64
CA PHE A 19 1.65 2.26 8.73
C PHE A 19 0.14 2.51 8.79
N HIS A 20 -0.44 2.63 9.97
CA HIS A 20 -1.86 2.95 10.13
C HIS A 20 -2.22 4.30 9.49
N ARG A 21 -1.35 5.31 9.57
CA ARG A 21 -1.57 6.58 8.87
C ARG A 21 -1.67 6.39 7.36
N SER A 22 -0.81 5.52 6.80
CA SER A 22 -0.86 5.24 5.37
C SER A 22 -2.18 4.55 4.97
N LEU A 23 -2.69 3.64 5.81
CA LEU A 23 -3.98 3.01 5.57
C LEU A 23 -5.13 4.01 5.60
N ASP A 24 -5.09 4.98 6.51
CA ASP A 24 -6.10 6.03 6.60
C ASP A 24 -6.13 6.86 5.30
N LYS A 25 -4.96 7.22 4.77
CA LYS A 25 -4.87 7.94 3.50
C LYS A 25 -5.41 7.11 2.34
N PHE A 26 -5.06 5.83 2.31
CA PHE A 26 -5.53 4.91 1.27
C PHE A 26 -7.06 4.78 1.30
N LEU A 27 -7.64 4.56 2.47
CA LEU A 27 -9.09 4.43 2.63
C LEU A 27 -9.82 5.72 2.29
N ALA A 28 -9.21 6.87 2.58
CA ALA A 28 -9.76 8.18 2.22
C ALA A 28 -9.60 8.51 0.73
N LYS A 29 -8.98 7.62 -0.04
CA LYS A 29 -8.69 7.81 -1.48
C LYS A 29 -7.75 8.98 -1.74
N ASP A 30 -6.93 9.32 -0.74
CA ASP A 30 -5.96 10.41 -0.79
C ASP A 30 -4.59 9.85 -1.19
N MET A 31 -4.42 9.59 -2.48
CA MET A 31 -3.18 9.01 -3.00
C MET A 31 -2.01 10.00 -2.90
N LYS A 32 -2.27 11.28 -3.04
CA LYS A 32 -1.24 12.30 -2.84
C LYS A 32 -0.77 12.30 -1.38
N GLY A 33 -1.69 12.29 -0.43
CA GLY A 33 -1.35 12.19 0.99
C GLY A 33 -0.60 10.91 1.33
N TRP A 34 -0.96 9.78 0.70
CA TRP A 34 -0.25 8.52 0.88
C TRP A 34 1.21 8.64 0.40
N THR A 35 1.42 9.17 -0.81
CA THR A 35 2.78 9.33 -1.35
C THR A 35 3.59 10.39 -0.63
N ASP A 36 2.94 11.40 -0.04
CA ASP A 36 3.63 12.40 0.80
C ASP A 36 4.21 11.79 2.07
N LEU A 37 3.76 10.60 2.47
CA LEU A 37 4.36 9.84 3.57
C LEU A 37 5.64 9.10 3.17
N CYS A 38 6.01 9.16 1.91
CA CYS A 38 7.18 8.50 1.36
C CYS A 38 8.35 9.46 1.19
N ASP A 39 9.57 8.93 1.35
CA ASP A 39 10.79 9.63 0.99
C ASP A 39 10.82 9.87 -0.52
N GLN A 40 11.52 10.92 -0.96
CA GLN A 40 11.67 11.24 -2.39
C GLN A 40 12.25 10.07 -3.17
N ASP A 41 13.15 9.31 -2.58
CA ASP A 41 13.87 8.20 -3.20
C ASP A 41 13.27 6.84 -2.83
N VAL A 42 12.01 6.79 -2.41
CA VAL A 42 11.34 5.55 -2.03
C VAL A 42 11.41 4.51 -3.14
N VAL A 43 11.57 3.25 -2.75
CA VAL A 43 11.47 2.10 -3.67
C VAL A 43 10.26 1.28 -3.27
N ALA A 44 9.39 1.01 -4.23
CA ALA A 44 8.24 0.14 -4.05
C ALA A 44 8.38 -1.08 -4.95
N GLU A 45 8.12 -2.25 -4.38
CA GLU A 45 8.19 -3.51 -5.11
C GLU A 45 6.88 -4.28 -4.97
N PHE A 46 6.46 -4.87 -6.08
CA PHE A 46 5.24 -5.69 -6.17
C PHE A 46 5.61 -7.02 -6.84
N PRO A 47 6.21 -7.97 -6.08
CA PRO A 47 6.81 -9.16 -6.69
C PRO A 47 5.83 -10.04 -7.46
N PHE A 48 4.54 -10.02 -7.10
CA PHE A 48 3.50 -10.80 -7.77
C PHE A 48 2.62 -9.96 -8.70
N ALA A 49 3.11 -8.79 -9.13
CA ALA A 49 2.37 -7.96 -10.06
C ALA A 49 2.10 -8.74 -11.37
N PRO A 50 0.86 -8.72 -11.85
CA PRO A 50 0.52 -9.40 -13.11
C PRO A 50 1.13 -8.67 -14.31
N GLU A 51 1.15 -9.36 -15.44
CA GLU A 51 1.58 -8.77 -16.71
C GLU A 51 0.84 -7.45 -16.96
N GLY A 52 1.57 -6.45 -17.40
CA GLY A 52 1.03 -5.11 -17.66
C GLY A 52 1.05 -4.18 -16.45
N SER A 53 1.41 -4.69 -15.27
CA SER A 53 1.57 -3.89 -14.07
C SER A 53 3.04 -3.84 -13.66
N PRO A 54 3.53 -2.71 -13.12
CA PRO A 54 4.93 -2.63 -12.73
C PRO A 54 5.22 -3.51 -11.50
N SER A 55 6.38 -4.18 -11.51
CA SER A 55 6.85 -4.95 -10.37
C SER A 55 7.77 -4.13 -9.46
N ARG A 56 8.27 -2.99 -9.93
CA ARG A 56 9.15 -2.10 -9.17
C ARG A 56 8.98 -0.66 -9.64
N LEU A 57 8.90 0.25 -8.68
CA LEU A 57 8.86 1.69 -8.93
C LEU A 57 9.92 2.36 -8.08
N GLU A 58 10.65 3.29 -8.66
CA GLU A 58 11.68 4.05 -7.98
C GLU A 58 11.31 5.53 -7.96
N GLY A 59 11.28 6.11 -6.75
CA GLY A 59 10.97 7.50 -6.53
C GLY A 59 9.51 7.77 -6.22
N ARG A 60 9.31 8.79 -5.39
CA ARG A 60 7.98 9.21 -4.94
C ARG A 60 7.08 9.64 -6.11
N ASP A 61 7.65 10.33 -7.08
CA ASP A 61 6.88 10.82 -8.22
C ASP A 61 6.37 9.67 -9.10
N ALA A 62 7.20 8.67 -9.35
CA ALA A 62 6.80 7.48 -10.09
C ALA A 62 5.70 6.70 -9.36
N LEU A 63 5.82 6.61 -8.04
CA LEU A 63 4.81 5.95 -7.23
C LEU A 63 3.48 6.71 -7.26
N TYR A 64 3.51 8.04 -7.19
CA TYR A 64 2.31 8.85 -7.30
C TYR A 64 1.65 8.70 -8.69
N GLU A 65 2.42 8.75 -9.76
CA GLU A 65 1.89 8.57 -11.12
C GLU A 65 1.19 7.22 -11.28
N TYR A 66 1.71 6.18 -10.62
CA TYR A 66 1.09 4.86 -10.62
C TYR A 66 -0.21 4.83 -9.80
N LEU A 67 -0.25 5.50 -8.65
CA LEU A 67 -1.37 5.43 -7.71
C LEU A 67 -2.47 6.46 -7.96
N LYS A 68 -2.16 7.58 -8.58
CA LYS A 68 -3.09 8.73 -8.64
C LYS A 68 -4.47 8.39 -9.22
N ASN A 69 -4.54 7.44 -10.15
CA ASN A 69 -5.78 7.05 -10.79
C ASN A 69 -6.42 5.79 -10.18
N TYR A 70 -5.78 5.21 -9.17
CA TYR A 70 -6.27 3.99 -8.53
C TYR A 70 -7.73 4.11 -8.06
N PRO A 71 -8.14 5.20 -7.39
CA PRO A 71 -9.53 5.34 -6.95
C PRO A 71 -10.56 5.41 -8.08
N SER A 72 -10.14 5.69 -9.32
CA SER A 72 -11.05 5.69 -10.47
C SER A 72 -11.31 4.29 -11.01
N PHE A 73 -10.48 3.31 -10.64
CA PHE A 73 -10.62 1.93 -11.09
C PHE A 73 -11.23 1.03 -10.02
N ILE A 74 -10.86 1.25 -8.77
CA ILE A 74 -11.27 0.42 -7.64
C ILE A 74 -11.80 1.31 -6.54
N ASP A 75 -13.03 1.05 -6.11
CA ASP A 75 -13.66 1.72 -4.99
C ASP A 75 -13.44 0.91 -3.73
N ILE A 76 -12.43 1.25 -2.97
CA ILE A 76 -12.15 0.61 -1.68
C ILE A 76 -13.10 1.20 -0.64
N GLN A 77 -13.92 0.35 -0.03
CA GLN A 77 -14.95 0.78 0.91
C GLN A 77 -14.56 0.53 2.36
N LYS A 78 -13.82 -0.54 2.64
CA LYS A 78 -13.43 -0.91 4.00
C LYS A 78 -12.07 -1.58 4.02
N ILE A 79 -11.42 -1.49 5.17
CA ILE A 79 -10.22 -2.27 5.53
C ILE A 79 -10.64 -3.12 6.75
N PRO A 80 -11.22 -4.32 6.53
CA PRO A 80 -11.82 -5.10 7.63
C PRO A 80 -10.81 -5.64 8.63
N THR A 81 -9.60 -5.95 8.18
CA THR A 81 -8.57 -6.54 9.05
C THR A 81 -7.22 -5.87 8.83
N VAL A 82 -6.53 -5.62 9.92
CA VAL A 82 -5.14 -5.16 9.93
C VAL A 82 -4.44 -5.87 11.08
N GLU A 83 -3.37 -6.58 10.77
CA GLU A 83 -2.54 -7.24 11.78
C GLU A 83 -1.09 -6.87 11.50
N THR A 84 -0.42 -6.28 12.49
CA THR A 84 0.95 -5.80 12.35
C THR A 84 1.89 -6.63 13.21
N TYR A 85 3.10 -6.80 12.72
CA TYR A 85 4.16 -7.56 13.38
C TYR A 85 5.39 -6.69 13.50
N ALA A 86 5.89 -6.53 14.72
CA ALA A 86 7.16 -5.87 14.97
C ALA A 86 8.31 -6.79 14.53
N THR A 87 9.42 -6.20 14.11
CA THR A 87 10.64 -6.92 13.74
C THR A 87 11.78 -6.52 14.67
N ASP A 88 12.94 -7.15 14.50
CA ASP A 88 14.15 -6.77 15.24
C ASP A 88 14.60 -5.34 14.93
N ASP A 89 14.20 -4.82 13.77
CA ASP A 89 14.46 -3.43 13.40
C ASP A 89 13.20 -2.60 13.71
N LYS A 90 13.31 -1.64 14.63
CA LYS A 90 12.20 -0.77 15.03
C LYS A 90 11.65 0.08 13.89
N ASN A 91 12.39 0.21 12.78
CA ASN A 91 12.00 0.99 11.61
C ASN A 91 11.30 0.13 10.54
N VAL A 92 11.14 -1.16 10.79
CA VAL A 92 10.50 -2.09 9.86
C VAL A 92 9.23 -2.64 10.49
N VAL A 93 8.15 -2.61 9.73
CA VAL A 93 6.89 -3.23 10.11
C VAL A 93 6.46 -4.21 9.02
N ILE A 94 5.91 -5.34 9.44
CA ILE A 94 5.22 -6.29 8.57
C ILE A 94 3.74 -6.20 8.89
N ALA A 95 2.89 -6.19 7.87
CA ALA A 95 1.46 -6.13 8.07
C ALA A 95 0.74 -7.09 7.13
N GLU A 96 -0.24 -7.79 7.68
CA GLU A 96 -1.25 -8.49 6.89
C GLU A 96 -2.56 -7.71 7.04
N TRP A 97 -3.19 -7.37 5.92
CA TRP A 97 -4.40 -6.57 5.95
C TRP A 97 -5.28 -6.90 4.75
N SER A 98 -6.52 -6.48 4.83
CA SER A 98 -7.48 -6.77 3.78
C SER A 98 -8.30 -5.55 3.42
N VAL A 99 -8.81 -5.57 2.20
CA VAL A 99 -9.74 -4.54 1.73
C VAL A 99 -10.99 -5.22 1.19
N THR A 100 -12.10 -4.49 1.27
CA THR A 100 -13.33 -4.83 0.54
C THR A 100 -13.78 -3.61 -0.23
N GLY A 101 -14.25 -3.85 -1.44
CA GLY A 101 -14.70 -2.80 -2.32
C GLY A 101 -15.24 -3.41 -3.61
N LYS A 102 -15.17 -2.64 -4.67
CA LYS A 102 -15.60 -3.10 -5.99
C LYS A 102 -14.77 -2.47 -7.09
N VAL A 103 -14.69 -3.19 -8.20
CA VAL A 103 -14.13 -2.67 -9.45
C VAL A 103 -15.19 -1.79 -10.11
N ILE A 104 -14.86 -0.55 -10.43
CA ILE A 104 -15.84 0.43 -10.88
C ILE A 104 -16.41 0.07 -12.26
N SER A 105 -15.54 -0.33 -13.20
CA SER A 105 -15.95 -0.53 -14.59
C SER A 105 -16.82 -1.77 -14.82
N ASN A 106 -16.64 -2.85 -14.04
CA ASN A 106 -17.40 -4.09 -14.21
C ASN A 106 -18.32 -4.43 -13.04
N GLY A 107 -18.23 -3.68 -11.93
CA GLY A 107 -19.03 -3.91 -10.72
C GLY A 107 -18.65 -5.13 -9.90
N ASN A 108 -17.58 -5.84 -10.26
CA ASN A 108 -17.15 -7.03 -9.53
C ASN A 108 -16.69 -6.71 -8.12
N PRO A 109 -16.93 -7.61 -7.15
CA PRO A 109 -16.33 -7.47 -5.83
C PRO A 109 -14.80 -7.42 -5.92
N TYR A 110 -14.21 -6.54 -5.11
CA TYR A 110 -12.77 -6.48 -4.94
C TYR A 110 -12.46 -6.75 -3.48
N ASN A 111 -12.16 -8.01 -3.18
CA ASN A 111 -11.81 -8.46 -1.84
C ASN A 111 -10.37 -8.98 -1.91
N MET A 112 -9.45 -8.22 -1.34
CA MET A 112 -8.03 -8.53 -1.48
C MET A 112 -7.37 -8.59 -0.12
N LYS A 113 -6.44 -9.53 0.01
CA LYS A 113 -5.54 -9.62 1.16
C LYS A 113 -4.14 -9.24 0.73
N TYR A 114 -3.46 -8.49 1.60
CA TYR A 114 -2.10 -8.02 1.35
C TYR A 114 -1.17 -8.45 2.46
N ALA A 115 0.08 -8.73 2.10
CA ALA A 115 1.18 -8.81 3.04
C ALA A 115 2.19 -7.74 2.63
N THR A 116 2.51 -6.84 3.55
CA THR A 116 3.29 -5.65 3.25
C THR A 116 4.47 -5.53 4.20
N PHE A 117 5.64 -5.26 3.63
CA PHE A 117 6.90 -5.05 4.36
C PHE A 117 7.33 -3.62 4.13
N VAL A 118 7.42 -2.82 5.19
CA VAL A 118 7.68 -1.38 5.06
C VAL A 118 8.86 -1.00 5.93
N THR A 119 9.81 -0.28 5.35
CA THR A 119 10.95 0.32 6.07
C THR A 119 10.79 1.82 6.09
N TYR A 120 10.96 2.40 7.28
CA TYR A 120 10.88 3.84 7.51
C TYR A 120 12.27 4.40 7.87
N ARG A 121 12.48 5.65 7.48
CA ARG A 121 13.62 6.45 7.95
C ARG A 121 13.13 7.87 8.15
N ASP A 122 13.40 8.42 9.35
CA ASP A 122 12.98 9.77 9.73
C ASP A 122 11.47 10.00 9.51
N GLY A 123 10.67 8.98 9.79
CA GLY A 123 9.22 9.05 9.67
C GLY A 123 8.67 8.88 8.26
N LEU A 124 9.52 8.63 7.26
CA LEU A 124 9.12 8.47 5.86
C LEU A 124 9.38 7.04 5.38
N VAL A 125 8.53 6.56 4.49
CA VAL A 125 8.72 5.26 3.82
C VAL A 125 9.90 5.37 2.87
N ILE A 126 10.92 4.52 3.06
CA ILE A 126 12.06 4.42 2.14
C ILE A 126 11.99 3.16 1.29
N TYR A 127 11.28 2.14 1.77
CA TYR A 127 11.11 0.87 1.05
C TYR A 127 9.74 0.30 1.37
N TYR A 128 9.05 -0.16 0.33
CA TYR A 128 7.70 -0.72 0.42
C TYR A 128 7.62 -1.96 -0.47
N ARG A 129 7.30 -3.11 0.09
CA ARG A 129 7.12 -4.34 -0.67
C ARG A 129 5.78 -4.96 -0.32
N GLU A 130 4.96 -5.21 -1.35
CA GLU A 130 3.60 -5.67 -1.15
C GLU A 130 3.30 -6.89 -1.99
N TYR A 131 2.71 -7.87 -1.36
CA TYR A 131 2.25 -9.10 -1.99
C TYR A 131 0.73 -9.17 -1.94
N TRP A 132 0.14 -9.61 -3.03
CA TRP A 132 -1.28 -9.94 -3.10
C TRP A 132 -1.44 -11.18 -3.96
N ASN A 133 -2.68 -11.76 -3.98
CA ASN A 133 -2.98 -12.90 -4.82
C ASN A 133 -3.26 -12.44 -6.26
N PRO A 134 -2.36 -12.70 -7.21
CA PRO A 134 -2.56 -12.24 -8.59
C PRO A 134 -3.75 -12.91 -9.28
N GLN A 135 -4.11 -14.13 -8.89
CA GLN A 135 -5.29 -14.81 -9.44
C GLN A 135 -6.58 -14.12 -9.01
N ALA A 136 -6.66 -13.69 -7.75
CA ALA A 136 -7.82 -12.94 -7.24
C ALA A 136 -7.93 -11.58 -7.94
N PHE A 137 -6.80 -10.92 -8.19
CA PHE A 137 -6.78 -9.67 -8.93
C PHE A 137 -7.29 -9.86 -10.35
N LEU A 138 -6.79 -10.85 -11.08
CA LEU A 138 -7.21 -11.12 -12.44
C LEU A 138 -8.70 -11.49 -12.53
N ALA A 139 -9.19 -12.27 -11.58
CA ALA A 139 -10.61 -12.62 -11.53
C ALA A 139 -11.49 -11.38 -11.32
N ALA A 140 -11.09 -10.47 -10.43
CA ALA A 140 -11.82 -9.22 -10.21
C ALA A 140 -11.80 -8.31 -11.43
N MET A 141 -10.69 -8.29 -12.17
CA MET A 141 -10.47 -7.40 -13.31
C MET A 141 -11.02 -7.95 -14.64
N LYS A 142 -11.71 -9.08 -14.61
CA LYS A 142 -12.23 -9.72 -15.82
C LYS A 142 -13.13 -8.76 -16.61
N GLY A 143 -12.84 -8.62 -17.90
CA GLY A 143 -13.56 -7.71 -18.78
C GLY A 143 -13.11 -6.25 -18.71
N THR A 144 -12.10 -5.94 -17.91
CA THR A 144 -11.52 -4.59 -17.85
C THR A 144 -10.24 -4.51 -18.68
N ARG A 145 -9.66 -3.30 -18.76
CA ARG A 145 -8.36 -3.10 -19.43
C ARG A 145 -7.22 -3.87 -18.78
N PHE A 146 -7.38 -4.29 -17.53
CA PHE A 146 -6.39 -5.09 -16.79
C PHE A 146 -6.57 -6.60 -17.01
N ASP A 147 -7.61 -7.00 -17.74
CA ASP A 147 -7.85 -8.41 -18.04
C ASP A 147 -6.87 -8.86 -19.11
N VAL A 148 -5.93 -9.70 -18.72
CA VAL A 148 -4.89 -10.25 -19.62
C VAL A 148 -5.20 -11.70 -20.04
N SER A 149 -6.35 -12.23 -19.63
CA SER A 149 -6.70 -13.63 -19.90
C SER A 149 -6.79 -13.95 -21.39
N GLU A 150 -7.24 -12.99 -22.20
CA GLU A 150 -7.34 -13.16 -23.64
C GLU A 150 -6.00 -12.97 -24.36
N ARG A 151 -5.06 -12.26 -23.73
CA ARG A 151 -3.73 -12.05 -24.30
C ARG A 151 -2.84 -13.29 -24.21
N ALA A 152 -3.16 -14.21 -23.28
CA ALA A 152 -2.43 -15.45 -23.06
C ALA A 152 -2.86 -16.57 -24.00
N LYS A 153 -3.87 -16.33 -24.82
CA LYS A 153 -4.35 -17.28 -25.83
C LYS A 153 -3.63 -17.02 -27.19
#